data_847e618e4530f39c2a21a05cc5b0a01c
#
_entry.id   847e618e4530f39c2a21a05cc5b0a01c
#
_cell.length_a   1.000
_cell.length_b   1.000
_cell.length_c   1.000
_cell.angle_alpha   90.00
_cell.angle_beta   90.00
_cell.angle_gamma   90.00
#
_symmetry.space_group_name_H-M   'P 1'
#
loop_
_entity.id
_entity.type
_entity.pdbx_description
1 polymer ?
#
loop_
_entity_poly.entity_id
_entity_poly.type
_entity_poly.pdbx_seq_one_letter_code
_entity_poly.pdbx_strand_id
1 'polypeptide(L)'
;LHNQFYAMGQEVLSQINRTVRAFVTHDRDLAKEVIEQDAEVNEYELKLEKKSFEIIALQQPVSQDLRTVLTVLKAVSDLERMGDHAVSIAEATIRMKGEQRIPAVEEEIKKMGRDVKDFVETTLELYLNGSVDKAYEVATMDEKINHYFENIRDLATEEIRKNPDAIVTGRDYFQVISYLERIGDYAKNICEWVVYFETGKIVEL
;
A
#
# COMPACT_ATOMS: atom_id res chain seq x y z
N LEU A 1 -19.84 6.90 -4.98
CA LEU A 1 -18.60 6.15 -5.20
C LEU A 1 -17.42 6.78 -4.45
N HIS A 2 -17.07 8.05 -4.70
CA HIS A 2 -15.88 8.71 -4.12
C HIS A 2 -15.81 8.63 -2.59
N ASN A 3 -16.90 8.90 -1.87
CA ASN A 3 -16.91 8.83 -0.41
C ASN A 3 -16.65 7.42 0.13
N GLN A 4 -17.16 6.40 -0.57
CA GLN A 4 -16.92 5.00 -0.19
C GLN A 4 -15.51 4.55 -0.54
N PHE A 5 -14.97 5.01 -1.66
CA PHE A 5 -13.57 4.81 -2.02
C PHE A 5 -12.63 5.43 -0.96
N TYR A 6 -12.90 6.66 -0.57
CA TYR A 6 -12.10 7.32 0.46
C TYR A 6 -12.18 6.60 1.82
N ALA A 7 -13.38 6.11 2.20
CA ALA A 7 -13.53 5.33 3.43
C ALA A 7 -12.72 4.03 3.39
N MET A 8 -12.73 3.31 2.26
CA MET A 8 -11.87 2.14 2.04
C MET A 8 -10.38 2.52 2.13
N GLY A 9 -9.99 3.64 1.51
CA GLY A 9 -8.61 4.15 1.56
C GLY A 9 -8.14 4.44 2.99
N GLN A 10 -9.00 5.01 3.83
CA GLN A 10 -8.70 5.27 5.24
C GLN A 10 -8.52 3.97 6.04
N GLU A 11 -9.31 2.94 5.74
CA GLU A 11 -9.15 1.63 6.37
C GLU A 11 -7.82 0.97 5.96
N VAL A 12 -7.48 0.99 4.68
CA VAL A 12 -6.18 0.50 4.18
C VAL A 12 -5.01 1.27 4.80
N LEU A 13 -5.12 2.60 4.91
CA LEU A 13 -4.10 3.43 5.57
C LEU A 13 -3.93 3.05 7.05
N SER A 14 -5.03 2.78 7.75
CA SER A 14 -5.02 2.27 9.12
C SER A 14 -4.32 0.90 9.21
N GLN A 15 -4.62 -0.03 8.31
CA GLN A 15 -3.96 -1.34 8.25
C GLN A 15 -2.45 -1.19 8.02
N ILE A 16 -2.00 -0.35 7.08
CA ILE A 16 -0.59 -0.08 6.81
C ILE A 16 0.10 0.45 8.06
N ASN A 17 -0.47 1.45 8.72
CA ASN A 17 0.10 2.04 9.92
C ASN A 17 0.23 1.02 11.07
N ARG A 18 -0.82 0.22 11.27
CA ARG A 18 -0.86 -0.79 12.35
C ARG A 18 0.09 -1.96 12.08
N THR A 19 0.20 -2.43 10.84
CA THR A 19 1.09 -3.52 10.48
C THR A 19 2.57 -3.12 10.62
N VAL A 20 2.95 -1.90 10.20
CA VAL A 20 4.31 -1.37 10.38
C VAL A 20 4.63 -1.24 11.87
N ARG A 21 3.70 -0.70 12.67
CA ARG A 21 3.87 -0.61 14.12
C ARG A 21 4.03 -1.99 14.74
N ALA A 22 3.18 -2.96 14.39
CA ALA A 22 3.25 -4.33 14.90
C ALA A 22 4.61 -4.97 14.57
N PHE A 23 5.11 -4.78 13.35
CA PHE A 23 6.40 -5.30 12.92
C PHE A 23 7.57 -4.71 13.75
N VAL A 24 7.61 -3.39 13.89
CA VAL A 24 8.69 -2.67 14.59
C VAL A 24 8.68 -2.91 16.09
N THR A 25 7.49 -3.04 16.70
CA THR A 25 7.35 -3.29 18.14
C THR A 25 7.27 -4.78 18.50
N HIS A 26 7.33 -5.67 17.50
CA HIS A 26 7.17 -7.12 17.64
C HIS A 26 5.83 -7.52 18.29
N ASP A 27 4.79 -6.70 18.06
CA ASP A 27 3.45 -6.86 18.64
C ASP A 27 2.61 -7.82 17.77
N ARG A 28 2.60 -9.09 18.16
CA ARG A 28 1.89 -10.15 17.45
C ARG A 28 0.39 -10.08 17.63
N ASP A 29 -0.11 -9.53 18.71
CA ASP A 29 -1.55 -9.39 18.92
C ASP A 29 -2.10 -8.29 18.03
N LEU A 30 -1.40 -7.17 17.90
CA LEU A 30 -1.73 -6.14 16.92
C LEU A 30 -1.66 -6.68 15.48
N ALA A 31 -0.67 -7.53 15.17
CA ALA A 31 -0.58 -8.17 13.85
C ALA A 31 -1.79 -9.07 13.55
N LYS A 32 -2.28 -9.86 14.53
CA LYS A 32 -3.50 -10.66 14.38
C LYS A 32 -4.73 -9.80 14.13
N GLU A 33 -4.86 -8.69 14.86
CA GLU A 33 -5.98 -7.75 14.64
C GLU A 33 -5.99 -7.20 13.21
N VAL A 34 -4.82 -6.87 12.64
CA VAL A 34 -4.74 -6.43 11.24
C VAL A 34 -5.25 -7.50 10.28
N ILE A 35 -4.87 -8.77 10.49
CA ILE A 35 -5.32 -9.89 9.66
C ILE A 35 -6.83 -10.09 9.77
N GLU A 36 -7.38 -10.03 10.98
CA GLU A 36 -8.82 -10.23 11.22
C GLU A 36 -9.68 -9.11 10.59
N GLN A 37 -9.18 -7.88 10.57
CA GLN A 37 -9.89 -6.72 10.02
C GLN A 37 -9.82 -6.61 8.50
N ASP A 38 -9.03 -7.40 7.83
CA ASP A 38 -8.92 -7.37 6.37
C ASP A 38 -10.25 -7.66 5.66
N ALA A 39 -11.12 -8.42 6.29
CA ALA A 39 -12.47 -8.68 5.79
C ALA A 39 -13.28 -7.38 5.52
N GLU A 40 -13.00 -6.28 6.22
CA GLU A 40 -13.67 -4.99 6.01
C GLU A 40 -13.23 -4.35 4.69
N VAL A 41 -11.95 -4.42 4.35
CA VAL A 41 -11.42 -3.91 3.06
C VAL A 41 -12.02 -4.68 1.89
N ASN A 42 -12.05 -6.01 2.00
CA ASN A 42 -12.65 -6.88 0.99
C ASN A 42 -14.15 -6.62 0.81
N GLU A 43 -14.87 -6.30 1.89
CA GLU A 43 -16.29 -5.91 1.81
C GLU A 43 -16.48 -4.56 1.10
N TYR A 44 -15.59 -3.59 1.33
CA TYR A 44 -15.60 -2.31 0.59
C TYR A 44 -15.37 -2.51 -0.90
N GLU A 45 -14.39 -3.34 -1.29
CA GLU A 45 -14.12 -3.67 -2.68
C GLU A 45 -15.37 -4.21 -3.36
N LEU A 46 -15.95 -5.29 -2.84
CA LEU A 46 -17.16 -5.92 -3.38
C LEU A 46 -18.33 -4.94 -3.53
N LYS A 47 -18.55 -4.06 -2.55
CA LYS A 47 -19.61 -3.06 -2.59
C LYS A 47 -19.37 -2.01 -3.67
N LEU A 48 -18.13 -1.54 -3.81
CA LEU A 48 -17.75 -0.53 -4.79
C LEU A 48 -17.80 -1.10 -6.21
N GLU A 49 -17.31 -2.31 -6.43
CA GLU A 49 -17.39 -3.00 -7.71
C GLU A 49 -18.85 -3.21 -8.15
N LYS A 50 -19.66 -3.80 -7.26
CA LYS A 50 -21.08 -4.02 -7.54
C LYS A 50 -21.80 -2.74 -7.91
N LYS A 51 -21.58 -1.67 -7.14
CA LYS A 51 -22.20 -0.36 -7.41
C LYS A 51 -21.71 0.25 -8.72
N SER A 52 -20.44 0.07 -9.05
CA SER A 52 -19.89 0.54 -10.33
C SER A 52 -20.50 -0.20 -11.52
N PHE A 53 -20.63 -1.51 -11.43
CA PHE A 53 -21.30 -2.32 -12.47
C PHE A 53 -22.78 -1.96 -12.62
N GLU A 54 -23.50 -1.73 -11.52
CA GLU A 54 -24.89 -1.27 -11.56
C GLU A 54 -25.03 0.09 -12.26
N ILE A 55 -24.11 1.04 -11.98
CA ILE A 55 -24.11 2.35 -12.67
C ILE A 55 -23.87 2.17 -14.16
N ILE A 56 -22.89 1.38 -14.57
CA ILE A 56 -22.60 1.14 -15.99
C ILE A 56 -23.81 0.50 -16.69
N ALA A 57 -24.42 -0.53 -16.10
CA ALA A 57 -25.50 -1.29 -16.70
C ALA A 57 -26.81 -0.49 -16.80
N LEU A 58 -27.14 0.27 -15.74
CA LEU A 58 -28.45 0.93 -15.63
C LEU A 58 -28.45 2.37 -16.13
N GLN A 59 -27.34 3.09 -15.97
CA GLN A 59 -27.27 4.52 -16.31
C GLN A 59 -26.55 4.79 -17.63
N GLN A 60 -25.81 3.79 -18.15
CA GLN A 60 -25.06 3.90 -19.42
C GLN A 60 -24.21 5.18 -19.50
N PRO A 61 -23.34 5.43 -18.48
CA PRO A 61 -22.56 6.66 -18.40
C PRO A 61 -21.65 6.82 -19.62
N VAL A 62 -21.44 8.07 -20.05
CA VAL A 62 -20.59 8.41 -21.19
C VAL A 62 -19.53 9.43 -20.81
N SER A 63 -18.47 9.51 -21.61
CA SER A 63 -17.41 10.51 -21.43
C SER A 63 -16.86 10.55 -19.99
N GLN A 64 -17.00 11.68 -19.32
CA GLN A 64 -16.41 11.90 -17.98
C GLN A 64 -17.06 11.02 -16.91
N ASP A 65 -18.38 10.80 -16.97
CA ASP A 65 -19.06 9.93 -16.00
C ASP A 65 -18.56 8.48 -16.10
N LEU A 66 -18.33 7.99 -17.30
CA LEU A 66 -17.76 6.66 -17.51
C LEU A 66 -16.31 6.60 -16.97
N ARG A 67 -15.49 7.63 -17.24
CA ARG A 67 -14.12 7.71 -16.69
C ARG A 67 -14.12 7.68 -15.17
N THR A 68 -15.04 8.39 -14.53
CA THR A 68 -15.21 8.37 -13.07
C THR A 68 -15.39 6.94 -12.56
N VAL A 69 -16.30 6.19 -13.15
CA VAL A 69 -16.59 4.80 -12.73
C VAL A 69 -15.39 3.89 -12.97
N LEU A 70 -14.75 4.02 -14.13
CA LEU A 70 -13.56 3.21 -14.47
C LEU A 70 -12.38 3.51 -13.54
N THR A 71 -12.14 4.78 -13.21
CA THR A 71 -11.10 5.20 -12.27
C THR A 71 -11.34 4.58 -10.89
N VAL A 72 -12.58 4.64 -10.40
CA VAL A 72 -12.92 4.01 -9.10
C VAL A 72 -12.66 2.51 -9.13
N LEU A 73 -13.14 1.79 -10.16
CA LEU A 73 -12.93 0.34 -10.29
C LEU A 73 -11.44 -0.05 -10.23
N LYS A 74 -10.61 0.70 -10.93
CA LYS A 74 -9.16 0.43 -10.97
C LYS A 74 -8.49 0.75 -9.64
N ALA A 75 -8.77 1.93 -9.09
CA ALA A 75 -8.17 2.38 -7.84
C ALA A 75 -8.62 1.53 -6.62
N VAL A 76 -9.85 1.00 -6.63
CA VAL A 76 -10.35 0.06 -5.61
C VAL A 76 -9.52 -1.20 -5.57
N SER A 77 -9.20 -1.79 -6.73
CA SER A 77 -8.36 -2.98 -6.81
C SER A 77 -6.92 -2.71 -6.33
N ASP A 78 -6.37 -1.52 -6.60
CA ASP A 78 -5.07 -1.14 -6.08
C ASP A 78 -5.09 -0.98 -4.55
N LEU A 79 -6.16 -0.42 -3.96
CA LEU A 79 -6.34 -0.33 -2.50
C LEU A 79 -6.46 -1.70 -1.84
N GLU A 80 -7.22 -2.61 -2.42
CA GLU A 80 -7.34 -3.99 -1.89
C GLU A 80 -5.97 -4.67 -1.84
N ARG A 81 -5.19 -4.57 -2.92
CA ARG A 81 -3.83 -5.13 -2.96
C ARG A 81 -2.88 -4.52 -1.93
N MET A 82 -3.02 -3.21 -1.64
CA MET A 82 -2.28 -2.61 -0.52
C MET A 82 -2.66 -3.25 0.82
N GLY A 83 -3.94 -3.50 1.05
CA GLY A 83 -4.45 -4.21 2.23
C GLY A 83 -3.87 -5.62 2.34
N ASP A 84 -3.90 -6.39 1.26
CA ASP A 84 -3.29 -7.73 1.19
C ASP A 84 -1.80 -7.72 1.57
N HIS A 85 -1.05 -6.71 1.11
CA HIS A 85 0.35 -6.59 1.49
C HIS A 85 0.54 -6.17 2.95
N ALA A 86 -0.35 -5.34 3.51
CA ALA A 86 -0.35 -5.04 4.94
C ALA A 86 -0.61 -6.30 5.79
N VAL A 87 -1.53 -7.17 5.37
CA VAL A 87 -1.75 -8.50 5.98
C VAL A 87 -0.49 -9.36 5.88
N SER A 88 0.15 -9.41 4.73
CA SER A 88 1.38 -10.19 4.53
C SER A 88 2.53 -9.74 5.45
N ILE A 89 2.66 -8.44 5.73
CA ILE A 89 3.61 -7.90 6.72
C ILE A 89 3.22 -8.33 8.15
N ALA A 90 1.92 -8.32 8.48
CA ALA A 90 1.42 -8.79 9.77
C ALA A 90 1.70 -10.28 9.98
N GLU A 91 1.51 -11.10 8.97
CA GLU A 91 1.86 -12.52 8.98
C GLU A 91 3.37 -12.74 9.20
N ALA A 92 4.23 -11.95 8.54
CA ALA A 92 5.67 -11.97 8.76
C ALA A 92 6.01 -11.65 10.22
N THR A 93 5.36 -10.65 10.83
CA THR A 93 5.53 -10.31 12.25
C THR A 93 5.24 -11.48 13.17
N ILE A 94 4.17 -12.24 12.90
CA ILE A 94 3.80 -13.42 13.69
C ILE A 94 4.82 -14.55 13.49
N ARG A 95 5.23 -14.79 12.25
CA ARG A 95 6.17 -15.85 11.86
C ARG A 95 7.55 -15.68 12.48
N MET A 96 8.03 -14.44 12.63
CA MET A 96 9.34 -14.09 13.17
C MET A 96 9.44 -14.23 14.71
N LYS A 97 8.48 -14.88 15.36
CA LYS A 97 8.53 -15.13 16.81
C LYS A 97 9.75 -15.97 17.20
N GLY A 98 10.54 -15.42 18.14
CA GLY A 98 11.72 -16.10 18.68
C GLY A 98 12.95 -16.05 17.77
N GLU A 99 12.84 -15.47 16.59
CA GLU A 99 13.98 -15.26 15.70
C GLU A 99 14.88 -14.11 16.19
N GLN A 100 16.16 -14.21 15.87
CA GLN A 100 17.11 -13.14 16.17
C GLN A 100 16.83 -11.92 15.30
N ARG A 101 16.56 -10.78 15.93
CA ARG A 101 16.28 -9.52 15.24
C ARG A 101 17.56 -8.74 14.97
N ILE A 102 17.53 -7.91 13.91
CA ILE A 102 18.63 -7.01 13.54
C ILE A 102 18.15 -5.57 13.67
N PRO A 103 18.43 -4.89 14.83
CA PRO A 103 17.87 -3.56 15.11
C PRO A 103 18.18 -2.51 14.04
N ALA A 104 19.37 -2.55 13.44
CA ALA A 104 19.76 -1.61 12.38
C ALA A 104 18.87 -1.72 11.14
N VAL A 105 18.51 -2.95 10.76
CA VAL A 105 17.61 -3.20 9.61
C VAL A 105 16.19 -2.77 9.97
N GLU A 106 15.70 -3.09 11.16
CA GLU A 106 14.33 -2.74 11.59
C GLU A 106 14.13 -1.22 11.70
N GLU A 107 15.16 -0.45 12.09
CA GLU A 107 15.07 1.02 12.12
C GLU A 107 14.88 1.60 10.70
N GLU A 108 15.56 1.05 9.70
CA GLU A 108 15.38 1.47 8.30
C GLU A 108 14.01 1.03 7.74
N ILE A 109 13.54 -0.18 8.08
CA ILE A 109 12.18 -0.63 7.72
C ILE A 109 11.12 0.30 8.35
N LYS A 110 11.32 0.74 9.58
CA LYS A 110 10.43 1.71 10.24
C LYS A 110 10.34 3.04 9.47
N LYS A 111 11.48 3.55 9.00
CA LYS A 111 11.53 4.78 8.19
C LYS A 111 10.81 4.58 6.85
N MET A 112 11.10 3.48 6.15
CA MET A 112 10.42 3.11 4.91
C MET A 112 8.91 3.01 5.11
N GLY A 113 8.45 2.31 6.16
CA GLY A 113 7.03 2.14 6.47
C GLY A 113 6.32 3.46 6.75
N ARG A 114 6.97 4.41 7.43
CA ARG A 114 6.44 5.76 7.63
C ARG A 114 6.27 6.49 6.30
N ASP A 115 7.28 6.46 5.44
CA ASP A 115 7.25 7.18 4.17
C ASP A 115 6.24 6.53 3.19
N VAL A 116 6.07 5.20 3.21
CA VAL A 116 5.00 4.50 2.47
C VAL A 116 3.62 4.96 2.96
N LYS A 117 3.41 5.02 4.28
CA LYS A 117 2.15 5.53 4.85
C LYS A 117 1.87 6.95 4.39
N ASP A 118 2.86 7.84 4.47
CA ASP A 118 2.72 9.24 4.06
C ASP A 118 2.44 9.36 2.55
N PHE A 119 3.04 8.49 1.73
CA PHE A 119 2.74 8.43 0.29
C PHE A 119 1.29 8.02 0.02
N VAL A 120 0.80 6.95 0.66
CA VAL A 120 -0.59 6.50 0.52
C VAL A 120 -1.57 7.58 0.98
N GLU A 121 -1.32 8.24 2.13
CA GLU A 121 -2.15 9.32 2.65
C GLU A 121 -2.23 10.50 1.65
N THR A 122 -1.08 10.95 1.14
CA THR A 122 -1.00 12.02 0.14
C THR A 122 -1.71 11.64 -1.17
N THR A 123 -1.62 10.37 -1.57
CA THR A 123 -2.32 9.85 -2.76
C THR A 123 -3.84 9.84 -2.59
N LEU A 124 -4.35 9.51 -1.39
CA LEU A 124 -5.78 9.59 -1.11
C LEU A 124 -6.30 11.04 -1.12
N GLU A 125 -5.52 11.97 -0.61
CA GLU A 125 -5.84 13.41 -0.70
C GLU A 125 -5.82 13.92 -2.14
N LEU A 126 -4.82 13.48 -2.92
CA LEU A 126 -4.73 13.76 -4.35
C LEU A 126 -5.95 13.26 -5.10
N TYR A 127 -6.42 12.04 -4.82
CA TYR A 127 -7.61 11.47 -5.46
C TYR A 127 -8.86 12.32 -5.25
N LEU A 128 -9.01 12.94 -4.07
CA LEU A 128 -10.18 13.76 -3.75
C LEU A 128 -10.14 15.15 -4.38
N ASN A 129 -8.97 15.80 -4.38
CA ASN A 129 -8.84 17.23 -4.67
C ASN A 129 -7.65 17.55 -5.58
N GLY A 130 -7.13 16.53 -6.26
CA GLY A 130 -5.90 16.65 -7.01
C GLY A 130 -6.06 17.30 -8.39
N SER A 131 -4.93 17.54 -9.00
CA SER A 131 -4.76 17.96 -10.37
C SER A 131 -3.70 17.11 -11.05
N VAL A 132 -3.61 17.19 -12.37
CA VAL A 132 -2.59 16.49 -13.15
C VAL A 132 -1.18 16.81 -12.64
N ASP A 133 -0.87 18.09 -12.45
CA ASP A 133 0.47 18.51 -11.99
C ASP A 133 0.82 17.93 -10.61
N LYS A 134 -0.15 17.93 -9.69
CA LYS A 134 0.02 17.29 -8.37
C LYS A 134 0.18 15.78 -8.46
N ALA A 135 -0.48 15.12 -9.40
CA ALA A 135 -0.33 13.68 -9.58
C ALA A 135 1.11 13.32 -9.99
N TYR A 136 1.72 14.08 -10.89
CA TYR A 136 3.12 13.92 -11.24
C TYR A 136 4.06 14.18 -10.05
N GLU A 137 3.80 15.24 -9.26
CA GLU A 137 4.58 15.54 -8.07
C GLU A 137 4.51 14.43 -7.02
N VAL A 138 3.30 13.99 -6.69
CA VAL A 138 3.08 12.93 -5.67
C VAL A 138 3.69 11.60 -6.11
N ALA A 139 3.60 11.24 -7.39
CA ALA A 139 4.18 10.02 -7.92
C ALA A 139 5.71 9.93 -7.72
N THR A 140 6.42 11.06 -7.64
CA THR A 140 7.87 11.07 -7.37
C THR A 140 8.23 10.55 -5.97
N MET A 141 7.28 10.48 -5.04
CA MET A 141 7.51 9.89 -3.71
C MET A 141 7.92 8.41 -3.79
N ASP A 142 7.53 7.72 -4.87
CA ASP A 142 7.90 6.34 -5.15
C ASP A 142 9.41 6.13 -5.25
N GLU A 143 10.16 7.08 -5.83
CA GLU A 143 11.62 7.01 -5.96
C GLU A 143 12.31 6.83 -4.60
N LYS A 144 11.80 7.50 -3.56
CA LYS A 144 12.33 7.39 -2.20
C LYS A 144 12.07 6.00 -1.61
N ILE A 145 10.91 5.41 -1.89
CA ILE A 145 10.56 4.06 -1.43
C ILE A 145 11.49 3.03 -2.09
N ASN A 146 11.70 3.13 -3.40
CA ASN A 146 12.63 2.28 -4.15
C ASN A 146 14.06 2.38 -3.62
N HIS A 147 14.49 3.58 -3.24
CA HIS A 147 15.81 3.79 -2.63
C HIS A 147 15.94 3.12 -1.25
N TYR A 148 14.89 3.18 -0.41
CA TYR A 148 14.86 2.42 0.84
C TYR A 148 14.96 0.93 0.61
N PHE A 149 14.22 0.39 -0.37
CA PHE A 149 14.24 -1.03 -0.70
C PHE A 149 15.67 -1.51 -1.00
N GLU A 150 16.39 -0.81 -1.87
CA GLU A 150 17.77 -1.16 -2.23
C GLU A 150 18.71 -1.07 -1.02
N ASN A 151 18.67 0.03 -0.27
CA ASN A 151 19.54 0.24 0.88
C ASN A 151 19.32 -0.79 1.99
N ILE A 152 18.05 -1.11 2.30
CA ILE A 152 17.72 -2.08 3.35
C ILE A 152 18.12 -3.48 2.90
N ARG A 153 17.91 -3.83 1.63
CA ARG A 153 18.35 -5.11 1.07
C ARG A 153 19.85 -5.30 1.25
N ASP A 154 20.63 -4.28 0.90
CA ASP A 154 22.09 -4.33 0.99
C ASP A 154 22.55 -4.39 2.46
N LEU A 155 21.98 -3.59 3.35
CA LEU A 155 22.25 -3.61 4.79
C LEU A 155 21.93 -4.99 5.39
N ALA A 156 20.76 -5.54 5.11
CA ALA A 156 20.37 -6.87 5.61
C ALA A 156 21.31 -7.96 5.10
N THR A 157 21.74 -7.88 3.85
CA THR A 157 22.72 -8.82 3.26
C THR A 157 24.06 -8.76 3.99
N GLU A 158 24.56 -7.57 4.31
CA GLU A 158 25.79 -7.40 5.08
C GLU A 158 25.69 -7.95 6.52
N GLU A 159 24.58 -7.68 7.19
CA GLU A 159 24.34 -8.18 8.55
C GLU A 159 24.24 -9.71 8.59
N ILE A 160 23.60 -10.36 7.58
CA ILE A 160 23.56 -11.80 7.45
C ILE A 160 24.97 -12.39 7.20
N ARG A 161 25.81 -11.71 6.40
CA ARG A 161 27.20 -12.14 6.20
C ARG A 161 28.02 -12.14 7.49
N LYS A 162 27.79 -11.15 8.37
CA LYS A 162 28.45 -11.07 9.69
C LYS A 162 27.91 -12.12 10.67
N ASN A 163 26.63 -12.45 10.57
CA ASN A 163 25.95 -13.43 11.42
C ASN A 163 25.03 -14.32 10.56
N PRO A 164 25.54 -15.46 10.04
CA PRO A 164 24.77 -16.38 9.21
C PRO A 164 23.53 -16.97 9.90
N ASP A 165 23.48 -17.01 11.23
CA ASP A 165 22.31 -17.51 11.98
C ASP A 165 21.09 -16.61 11.79
N ALA A 166 21.29 -15.36 11.36
CA ALA A 166 20.20 -14.42 11.05
C ALA A 166 19.57 -14.61 9.65
N ILE A 167 19.89 -15.65 8.91
CA ILE A 167 19.40 -15.85 7.54
C ILE A 167 17.88 -16.00 7.47
N VAL A 168 17.27 -16.63 8.46
CA VAL A 168 15.79 -16.81 8.54
C VAL A 168 15.12 -15.45 8.69
N THR A 169 15.61 -14.63 9.62
CA THR A 169 15.15 -13.25 9.82
C THR A 169 15.36 -12.39 8.58
N GLY A 170 16.52 -12.52 7.93
CA GLY A 170 16.84 -11.78 6.71
C GLY A 170 15.87 -12.07 5.57
N ARG A 171 15.45 -13.31 5.40
CA ARG A 171 14.42 -13.68 4.42
C ARG A 171 13.11 -12.94 4.70
N ASP A 172 12.67 -12.88 5.96
CA ASP A 172 11.43 -12.19 6.32
C ASP A 172 11.58 -10.67 6.15
N TYR A 173 12.74 -10.07 6.42
CA TYR A 173 13.00 -8.67 6.11
C TYR A 173 12.90 -8.37 4.61
N PHE A 174 13.46 -9.22 3.75
CA PHE A 174 13.34 -9.06 2.29
C PHE A 174 11.89 -9.10 1.83
N GLN A 175 11.07 -9.97 2.42
CA GLN A 175 9.65 -10.02 2.11
C GLN A 175 8.93 -8.75 2.57
N VAL A 176 9.19 -8.29 3.79
CA VAL A 176 8.56 -7.08 4.34
C VAL A 176 8.87 -5.85 3.49
N ILE A 177 10.14 -5.62 3.13
CA ILE A 177 10.48 -4.47 2.28
C ILE A 177 9.90 -4.59 0.87
N SER A 178 9.78 -5.80 0.34
CA SER A 178 9.11 -6.02 -0.95
C SER A 178 7.62 -5.69 -0.88
N TYR A 179 6.93 -6.03 0.21
CA TYR A 179 5.54 -5.65 0.40
C TYR A 179 5.36 -4.14 0.57
N LEU A 180 6.26 -3.47 1.29
CA LEU A 180 6.24 -2.02 1.42
C LEU A 180 6.48 -1.30 0.08
N GLU A 181 7.42 -1.78 -0.72
CA GLU A 181 7.70 -1.25 -2.05
C GLU A 181 6.47 -1.41 -2.97
N ARG A 182 5.82 -2.59 -2.97
CA ARG A 182 4.60 -2.81 -3.76
C ARG A 182 3.43 -1.93 -3.33
N ILE A 183 3.29 -1.63 -2.04
CA ILE A 183 2.29 -0.66 -1.57
C ILE A 183 2.57 0.71 -2.22
N GLY A 184 3.83 1.12 -2.32
CA GLY A 184 4.25 2.34 -3.04
C GLY A 184 3.87 2.29 -4.52
N ASP A 185 4.13 1.18 -5.21
CA ASP A 185 3.74 0.99 -6.61
C ASP A 185 2.24 1.19 -6.82
N TYR A 186 1.40 0.63 -5.95
CA TYR A 186 -0.06 0.81 -6.04
C TYR A 186 -0.50 2.23 -5.74
N ALA A 187 0.18 2.95 -4.83
CA ALA A 187 -0.07 4.37 -4.61
C ALA A 187 0.25 5.19 -5.87
N LYS A 188 1.36 4.88 -6.54
CA LYS A 188 1.73 5.47 -7.84
C LYS A 188 0.68 5.18 -8.92
N ASN A 189 0.17 3.94 -9.01
CA ASN A 189 -0.93 3.60 -9.93
C ASN A 189 -2.16 4.49 -9.69
N ILE A 190 -2.51 4.77 -8.44
CA ILE A 190 -3.64 5.67 -8.14
C ILE A 190 -3.35 7.09 -8.64
N CYS A 191 -2.11 7.58 -8.57
CA CYS A 191 -1.73 8.86 -9.19
C CYS A 191 -1.97 8.84 -10.70
N GLU A 192 -1.63 7.75 -11.40
CA GLU A 192 -1.90 7.56 -12.82
C GLU A 192 -3.39 7.57 -13.14
N TRP A 193 -4.23 6.96 -12.27
CA TRP A 193 -5.69 6.99 -12.40
C TRP A 193 -6.27 8.39 -12.21
N VAL A 194 -5.67 9.24 -11.38
CA VAL A 194 -6.05 10.66 -11.28
C VAL A 194 -5.76 11.39 -12.60
N VAL A 195 -4.61 11.16 -13.22
CA VAL A 195 -4.30 11.73 -14.55
C VAL A 195 -5.29 11.25 -15.61
N TYR A 196 -5.64 9.96 -15.61
CA TYR A 196 -6.64 9.41 -16.51
C TYR A 196 -8.02 10.04 -16.29
N PHE A 197 -8.44 10.21 -15.04
CA PHE A 197 -9.72 10.84 -14.71
C PHE A 197 -9.83 12.25 -15.32
N GLU A 198 -8.78 13.07 -15.14
CA GLU A 198 -8.76 14.46 -15.61
C GLU A 198 -8.61 14.57 -17.13
N THR A 199 -7.78 13.76 -17.75
CA THR A 199 -7.36 13.94 -19.15
C THR A 199 -7.96 12.92 -20.11
N GLY A 200 -8.38 11.76 -19.63
CA GLY A 200 -8.74 10.60 -20.44
C GLY A 200 -7.55 9.87 -21.07
N LYS A 201 -6.31 10.23 -20.70
CA LYS A 201 -5.09 9.59 -21.21
C LYS A 201 -4.55 8.62 -20.17
N ILE A 202 -4.22 7.41 -20.60
CA ILE A 202 -3.47 6.45 -19.80
C ILE A 202 -1.99 6.85 -19.88
N VAL A 203 -1.38 7.06 -18.73
CA VAL A 203 0.04 7.42 -18.59
C VAL A 203 0.73 6.42 -17.67
N GLU A 204 2.04 6.34 -17.79
CA GLU A 204 2.94 5.68 -16.85
C GLU A 204 3.83 6.76 -16.22
N LEU A 205 3.85 6.86 -14.87
CA LEU A 205 4.53 7.90 -14.10
C LEU A 205 5.86 7.43 -13.51
#